data_955ba92f93d192f33959f7c73da40331
#
_entry.id   955ba92f93d192f33959f7c73da40331
#
_cell.length_a   1.000
_cell.length_b   1.000
_cell.length_c   1.000
_cell.angle_alpha   90.00
_cell.angle_beta   90.00
_cell.angle_gamma   90.00
#
_symmetry.space_group_name_H-M   'P 1'
#
loop_
_entity.id
_entity.type
_entity.pdbx_description
1 polymer ?
#
loop_
_entity_poly.entity_id
_entity_poly.type
_entity_poly.pdbx_seq_one_letter_code
_entity_poly.pdbx_strand_id
1 'polypeptide(L)'
;MRRYLRIVVLCLACGFCSLLYAFSQLAVSLREGAQGGVGGGSGVGGGRGRGRGRSRLPADLNVQPIQRMHLAVVACGERLEETVTMLKSAIIFSIRPLQFHIFAEDQLHDSFKGILDSWSFLQTFNYSLYPITFPSENAAEWKKLFKPCASQRLFLPLILKEVDSLLYVDTDILFLRPVDDIWSLLKKFNSTQIAAMAPEHEEPRIGWYNRFARHPYYGKTGVNSGVMLMNMTRMRRKYFKNDMTTVRLLWGDILMPLLKKYKLNITWGDQDLLNIIFFHNPESLFVFPCQWNYRPDHCIYGSNCQEAEAEGIFILHGNRGVYHDDKQPAFRAIYEALRNCSFKDDNIRSLLKPLELELQKTVHTYCGKIYKIFIKQLTKSIQDRYDRPPKER
;
A
#
# COMPACT_ATOMS: atom_id res chain seq x y z
N MET A 1 -56.00 -22.26 -7.10
CA MET A 1 -54.76 -21.79 -7.75
C MET A 1 -53.52 -21.80 -6.86
N ARG A 2 -53.50 -21.21 -5.65
CA ARG A 2 -52.29 -21.16 -4.78
C ARG A 2 -51.75 -22.51 -4.29
N ARG A 3 -52.55 -23.54 -4.12
CA ARG A 3 -52.08 -24.88 -3.72
C ARG A 3 -51.40 -25.65 -4.86
N TYR A 4 -51.90 -25.55 -6.10
CA TYR A 4 -51.29 -26.16 -7.27
C TYR A 4 -49.91 -25.55 -7.59
N LEU A 5 -49.79 -24.22 -7.47
CA LEU A 5 -48.52 -23.55 -7.70
C LEU A 5 -47.42 -24.00 -6.71
N ARG A 6 -47.77 -24.24 -5.43
CA ARG A 6 -46.83 -24.78 -4.43
C ARG A 6 -46.36 -26.19 -4.72
N ILE A 7 -47.27 -27.05 -5.23
CA ILE A 7 -46.91 -28.42 -5.62
C ILE A 7 -45.98 -28.42 -6.83
N VAL A 8 -46.23 -27.59 -7.83
CA VAL A 8 -45.38 -27.47 -9.01
C VAL A 8 -43.98 -26.95 -8.64
N VAL A 9 -43.88 -25.95 -7.76
CA VAL A 9 -42.60 -25.42 -7.28
C VAL A 9 -41.82 -26.50 -6.49
N LEU A 10 -42.49 -27.27 -5.65
CA LEU A 10 -41.86 -28.38 -4.91
C LEU A 10 -41.34 -29.49 -5.84
N CYS A 11 -42.09 -29.86 -6.85
CA CYS A 11 -41.66 -30.86 -7.84
C CYS A 11 -40.44 -30.38 -8.66
N LEU A 12 -40.42 -29.09 -9.05
CA LEU A 12 -39.27 -28.52 -9.76
C LEU A 12 -38.03 -28.45 -8.87
N ALA A 13 -38.17 -28.10 -7.58
CA ALA A 13 -37.06 -28.07 -6.63
C ALA A 13 -36.50 -29.49 -6.38
N CYS A 14 -37.36 -30.54 -6.25
CA CYS A 14 -36.91 -31.93 -6.11
C CYS A 14 -36.20 -32.42 -7.36
N GLY A 15 -36.69 -32.07 -8.56
CA GLY A 15 -36.05 -32.43 -9.83
C GLY A 15 -34.65 -31.77 -9.96
N PHE A 16 -34.51 -30.54 -9.54
CA PHE A 16 -33.24 -29.83 -9.56
C PHE A 16 -32.21 -30.41 -8.55
N CYS A 17 -32.66 -30.78 -7.36
CA CYS A 17 -31.83 -31.47 -6.38
C CYS A 17 -31.35 -32.85 -6.88
N SER A 18 -32.20 -33.61 -7.57
CA SER A 18 -31.83 -34.91 -8.14
C SER A 18 -30.77 -34.76 -9.25
N LEU A 19 -30.89 -33.73 -10.09
CA LEU A 19 -29.88 -33.41 -11.12
C LEU A 19 -28.54 -33.02 -10.51
N LEU A 20 -28.52 -32.19 -9.47
CA LEU A 20 -27.29 -31.82 -8.78
C LEU A 20 -26.60 -33.00 -8.12
N TYR A 21 -27.39 -33.94 -7.54
CA TYR A 21 -26.86 -35.16 -6.96
C TYR A 21 -26.24 -36.08 -8.02
N ALA A 22 -26.90 -36.25 -9.18
CA ALA A 22 -26.37 -37.03 -10.30
C ALA A 22 -25.06 -36.43 -10.85
N PHE A 23 -24.97 -35.10 -10.97
CA PHE A 23 -23.74 -34.43 -11.38
C PHE A 23 -22.60 -34.62 -10.37
N SER A 24 -22.90 -34.60 -9.07
CA SER A 24 -21.87 -34.82 -8.03
C SER A 24 -21.32 -36.25 -8.08
N GLN A 25 -22.16 -37.24 -8.34
CA GLN A 25 -21.72 -38.64 -8.49
C GLN A 25 -20.88 -38.86 -9.75
N LEU A 26 -21.21 -38.18 -10.85
CA LEU A 26 -20.41 -38.24 -12.09
C LEU A 26 -19.01 -37.63 -11.90
N ALA A 27 -18.93 -36.54 -11.15
CA ALA A 27 -17.66 -35.89 -10.84
C ALA A 27 -16.75 -36.74 -9.92
N VAL A 28 -17.31 -37.50 -9.00
CA VAL A 28 -16.57 -38.45 -8.14
C VAL A 28 -16.06 -39.63 -8.98
N SER A 29 -16.89 -40.20 -9.86
CA SER A 29 -16.52 -41.32 -10.75
C SER A 29 -15.39 -40.96 -11.73
N LEU A 30 -15.36 -39.72 -12.23
CA LEU A 30 -14.26 -39.21 -13.08
C LEU A 30 -12.94 -38.99 -12.32
N ARG A 31 -12.98 -38.82 -11.00
CA ARG A 31 -11.80 -38.69 -10.16
C ARG A 31 -11.16 -40.03 -9.79
N GLU A 32 -11.96 -41.09 -9.65
CA GLU A 32 -11.45 -42.43 -9.35
C GLU A 32 -10.85 -43.14 -10.56
N GLY A 33 -11.27 -42.81 -11.80
CA GLY A 33 -10.74 -43.37 -13.04
C GLY A 33 -9.31 -42.91 -13.39
N ALA A 34 -8.76 -41.95 -12.70
CA ALA A 34 -7.42 -41.37 -12.98
C ALA A 34 -6.28 -41.97 -12.12
N GLN A 35 -6.55 -42.91 -11.23
CA GLN A 35 -5.55 -43.51 -10.30
C GLN A 35 -5.29 -45.01 -10.46
N GLY A 36 -5.72 -45.67 -11.52
CA GLY A 36 -5.56 -47.11 -11.74
C GLY A 36 -4.70 -47.43 -12.97
N GLY A 37 -3.38 -47.56 -12.79
CA GLY A 37 -2.56 -48.03 -13.91
C GLY A 37 -1.05 -48.11 -13.62
N VAL A 38 -0.61 -48.94 -12.66
CA VAL A 38 0.75 -49.47 -12.65
C VAL A 38 0.73 -50.91 -12.17
N GLY A 39 0.83 -51.84 -13.11
CA GLY A 39 0.96 -53.29 -12.92
C GLY A 39 2.28 -53.75 -13.51
N GLY A 40 3.01 -54.55 -12.76
CA GLY A 40 4.38 -54.96 -12.96
C GLY A 40 4.64 -55.94 -14.09
N GLY A 41 5.92 -56.09 -14.43
CA GLY A 41 6.50 -57.08 -15.31
C GLY A 41 8.00 -57.25 -15.01
N SER A 42 8.31 -58.36 -14.37
CA SER A 42 9.70 -58.82 -14.10
C SER A 42 10.32 -59.41 -15.38
N GLY A 43 11.60 -59.08 -15.61
CA GLY A 43 12.41 -59.67 -16.66
C GLY A 43 13.92 -59.58 -16.34
N VAL A 44 14.53 -60.71 -16.05
CA VAL A 44 15.92 -60.94 -15.77
C VAL A 44 16.77 -60.89 -17.07
N GLY A 45 17.93 -60.25 -17.02
CA GLY A 45 18.88 -60.31 -18.15
C GLY A 45 20.16 -59.47 -17.89
N GLY A 46 21.27 -60.20 -17.60
CA GLY A 46 22.56 -59.57 -17.27
C GLY A 46 23.30 -59.01 -18.49
N GLY A 47 24.16 -58.03 -18.21
CA GLY A 47 25.08 -57.47 -19.18
C GLY A 47 26.06 -56.46 -18.49
N ARG A 48 27.30 -56.91 -18.34
CA ARG A 48 28.45 -56.09 -17.91
C ARG A 48 28.76 -55.04 -18.96
N GLY A 49 28.84 -53.79 -18.59
CA GLY A 49 29.40 -52.71 -19.44
C GLY A 49 29.99 -51.60 -18.59
N ARG A 50 31.31 -51.42 -18.75
CA ARG A 50 32.16 -50.43 -18.10
C ARG A 50 31.75 -48.98 -18.42
N GLY A 51 31.72 -48.16 -17.43
CA GLY A 51 32.37 -46.88 -17.34
C GLY A 51 31.88 -45.69 -18.10
N ARG A 52 31.55 -44.69 -17.39
CA ARG A 52 32.00 -43.29 -17.52
C ARG A 52 31.23 -42.47 -16.47
N GLY A 53 31.97 -41.98 -15.50
CA GLY A 53 31.45 -41.06 -14.53
C GLY A 53 30.84 -39.82 -15.21
N ARG A 54 29.53 -39.69 -15.14
CA ARG A 54 28.86 -38.41 -15.33
C ARG A 54 28.81 -37.75 -13.94
N SER A 55 29.60 -36.68 -13.79
CA SER A 55 29.48 -35.75 -12.72
C SER A 55 28.04 -35.30 -12.66
N ARG A 56 27.32 -35.68 -11.60
CA ARG A 56 26.06 -35.07 -11.23
C ARG A 56 26.35 -33.61 -10.88
N LEU A 57 25.91 -32.68 -11.72
CA LEU A 57 25.75 -31.29 -11.34
C LEU A 57 24.88 -31.25 -10.07
N PRO A 58 25.23 -30.41 -9.08
CA PRO A 58 24.40 -30.24 -7.92
C PRO A 58 22.98 -29.84 -8.35
N ALA A 59 21.98 -30.51 -7.79
CA ALA A 59 20.59 -30.16 -7.96
C ALA A 59 20.42 -28.66 -7.67
N ASP A 60 19.73 -27.96 -8.59
CA ASP A 60 19.36 -26.58 -8.47
C ASP A 60 18.93 -26.27 -7.05
N LEU A 61 19.70 -25.42 -6.40
CA LEU A 61 19.27 -24.74 -5.17
C LEU A 61 17.97 -24.03 -5.54
N ASN A 62 16.88 -24.50 -4.97
CA ASN A 62 15.54 -23.92 -5.10
C ASN A 62 15.59 -22.53 -4.43
N VAL A 63 16.18 -21.56 -5.13
CA VAL A 63 16.23 -20.16 -4.70
C VAL A 63 14.81 -19.68 -4.77
N GLN A 64 14.11 -19.71 -3.64
CA GLN A 64 12.80 -19.09 -3.54
C GLN A 64 12.93 -17.64 -4.02
N PRO A 65 12.09 -17.17 -4.94
CA PRO A 65 12.18 -15.80 -5.44
C PRO A 65 12.07 -14.85 -4.26
N ILE A 66 13.05 -13.96 -4.11
CA ILE A 66 13.07 -12.95 -3.04
C ILE A 66 11.78 -12.14 -3.17
N GLN A 67 10.91 -12.28 -2.17
CA GLN A 67 9.62 -11.58 -2.16
C GLN A 67 9.86 -10.08 -2.02
N ARG A 68 9.58 -9.31 -3.07
CA ARG A 68 9.69 -7.85 -3.09
C ARG A 68 8.54 -7.21 -2.32
N MET A 69 8.81 -6.06 -1.72
CA MET A 69 7.76 -5.21 -1.16
C MET A 69 7.25 -4.28 -2.27
N HIS A 70 5.95 -4.28 -2.49
CA HIS A 70 5.31 -3.47 -3.53
C HIS A 70 4.88 -2.11 -2.97
N LEU A 71 5.38 -1.03 -3.57
CA LEU A 71 5.04 0.35 -3.20
C LEU A 71 4.45 1.05 -4.42
N ALA A 72 3.29 1.69 -4.28
CA ALA A 72 2.67 2.48 -5.33
C ALA A 72 2.59 3.95 -4.97
N VAL A 73 2.73 4.81 -5.99
CA VAL A 73 2.58 6.25 -5.91
C VAL A 73 1.89 6.77 -7.16
N VAL A 74 1.14 7.86 -7.03
CA VAL A 74 0.48 8.55 -8.16
C VAL A 74 1.04 9.96 -8.26
N ALA A 75 1.72 10.27 -9.37
CA ALA A 75 2.42 11.53 -9.59
C ALA A 75 1.85 12.30 -10.80
N CYS A 76 1.39 13.52 -10.58
CA CYS A 76 0.85 14.39 -11.62
C CYS A 76 1.31 15.83 -11.45
N GLY A 77 1.37 16.58 -12.56
CA GLY A 77 1.85 17.95 -12.55
C GLY A 77 3.32 18.04 -12.11
N GLU A 78 3.64 18.97 -11.23
CA GLU A 78 5.02 19.25 -10.78
C GLU A 78 5.48 18.35 -9.61
N ARG A 79 4.97 17.09 -9.54
CA ARG A 79 5.28 16.20 -8.41
C ARG A 79 6.47 15.27 -8.64
N LEU A 80 7.25 15.48 -9.69
CA LEU A 80 8.42 14.64 -10.00
C LEU A 80 9.44 14.64 -8.87
N GLU A 81 9.89 15.82 -8.42
CA GLU A 81 10.96 15.95 -7.42
C GLU A 81 10.55 15.39 -6.05
N GLU A 82 9.33 15.68 -5.60
CA GLU A 82 8.80 15.10 -4.35
C GLU A 82 8.76 13.57 -4.44
N THR A 83 8.22 13.04 -5.53
CA THR A 83 8.13 11.59 -5.74
C THR A 83 9.51 10.94 -5.75
N VAL A 84 10.48 11.51 -6.46
CA VAL A 84 11.86 11.03 -6.51
C VAL A 84 12.50 11.05 -5.12
N THR A 85 12.28 12.10 -4.33
CA THR A 85 12.79 12.21 -2.96
C THR A 85 12.15 11.15 -2.04
N MET A 86 10.84 10.90 -2.18
CA MET A 86 10.13 9.85 -1.49
C MET A 86 10.72 8.46 -1.82
N LEU A 87 10.86 8.13 -3.12
CA LEU A 87 11.45 6.86 -3.57
C LEU A 87 12.88 6.69 -3.04
N LYS A 88 13.68 7.75 -3.07
CA LYS A 88 15.03 7.76 -2.51
C LYS A 88 15.03 7.42 -1.03
N SER A 89 14.15 8.03 -0.23
CA SER A 89 14.02 7.73 1.21
C SER A 89 13.64 6.26 1.45
N ALA A 90 12.73 5.70 0.66
CA ALA A 90 12.38 4.30 0.73
C ALA A 90 13.58 3.38 0.46
N ILE A 91 14.36 3.67 -0.58
CA ILE A 91 15.53 2.87 -0.97
C ILE A 91 16.64 2.94 0.10
N ILE A 92 16.92 4.14 0.64
CA ILE A 92 18.02 4.34 1.61
C ILE A 92 17.84 3.47 2.84
N PHE A 93 16.62 3.31 3.34
CA PHE A 93 16.39 2.63 4.62
C PHE A 93 15.90 1.19 4.50
N SER A 94 15.32 0.77 3.36
CA SER A 94 14.78 -0.59 3.20
C SER A 94 15.85 -1.66 3.21
N ILE A 95 15.49 -2.83 3.73
CA ILE A 95 16.33 -4.02 3.81
C ILE A 95 16.02 -4.96 2.65
N ARG A 96 14.73 -5.27 2.47
CA ARG A 96 14.27 -6.11 1.37
C ARG A 96 14.10 -5.30 0.09
N PRO A 97 14.27 -5.95 -1.08
CA PRO A 97 14.08 -5.29 -2.37
C PRO A 97 12.68 -4.74 -2.54
N LEU A 98 12.59 -3.58 -3.20
CA LEU A 98 11.35 -2.88 -3.50
C LEU A 98 10.92 -3.12 -4.96
N GLN A 99 9.61 -3.14 -5.18
CA GLN A 99 8.98 -3.02 -6.48
C GLN A 99 8.14 -1.75 -6.49
N PHE A 100 8.56 -0.74 -7.24
CA PHE A 100 7.80 0.49 -7.39
C PHE A 100 6.78 0.38 -8.52
N HIS A 101 5.56 0.82 -8.26
CA HIS A 101 4.47 1.00 -9.20
C HIS A 101 4.17 2.49 -9.29
N ILE A 102 4.71 3.17 -10.28
CA ILE A 102 4.58 4.62 -10.43
C ILE A 102 3.54 4.92 -11.49
N PHE A 103 2.42 5.44 -11.06
CA PHE A 103 1.36 5.94 -11.93
C PHE A 103 1.61 7.42 -12.17
N ALA A 104 1.88 7.81 -13.41
CA ALA A 104 2.23 9.18 -13.72
C ALA A 104 1.58 9.65 -15.03
N GLU A 105 1.46 10.96 -15.20
CA GLU A 105 1.14 11.54 -16.49
C GLU A 105 2.24 11.25 -17.49
N ASP A 106 1.89 11.02 -18.76
CA ASP A 106 2.81 10.56 -19.80
C ASP A 106 4.05 11.48 -19.94
N GLN A 107 3.86 12.79 -19.75
CA GLN A 107 4.94 13.78 -19.79
C GLN A 107 6.02 13.59 -18.71
N LEU A 108 5.74 12.85 -17.63
CA LEU A 108 6.69 12.58 -16.56
C LEU A 108 7.44 11.26 -16.75
N HIS A 109 7.00 10.39 -17.66
CA HIS A 109 7.54 9.04 -17.82
C HIS A 109 9.03 9.04 -18.17
N ASP A 110 9.45 9.85 -19.14
CA ASP A 110 10.87 9.90 -19.57
C ASP A 110 11.77 10.43 -18.44
N SER A 111 11.28 11.41 -17.68
CA SER A 111 12.01 11.97 -16.55
C SER A 111 12.16 10.93 -15.42
N PHE A 112 11.07 10.22 -15.05
CA PHE A 112 11.16 9.12 -14.08
C PHE A 112 12.12 8.03 -14.57
N LYS A 113 11.98 7.61 -15.83
CA LYS A 113 12.85 6.58 -16.41
C LYS A 113 14.32 6.97 -16.33
N GLY A 114 14.69 8.16 -16.78
CA GLY A 114 16.06 8.64 -16.76
C GLY A 114 16.68 8.66 -15.35
N ILE A 115 15.91 9.14 -14.36
CA ILE A 115 16.36 9.21 -12.96
C ILE A 115 16.51 7.79 -12.38
N LEU A 116 15.51 6.94 -12.52
CA LEU A 116 15.50 5.61 -11.90
C LEU A 116 16.51 4.66 -12.56
N ASP A 117 16.70 4.74 -13.88
CA ASP A 117 17.74 4.01 -14.57
C ASP A 117 19.14 4.40 -14.09
N SER A 118 19.35 5.69 -13.75
CA SER A 118 20.63 6.14 -13.16
C SER A 118 20.91 5.53 -11.78
N TRP A 119 19.90 4.99 -11.09
CA TRP A 119 20.02 4.32 -9.78
C TRP A 119 20.09 2.79 -9.90
N SER A 120 20.03 2.23 -11.09
CA SER A 120 20.02 0.78 -11.34
C SER A 120 21.21 0.01 -10.75
N PHE A 121 22.34 0.70 -10.52
CA PHE A 121 23.53 0.13 -9.88
C PHE A 121 23.27 -0.35 -8.44
N LEU A 122 22.21 0.13 -7.77
CA LEU A 122 21.87 -0.28 -6.41
C LEU A 122 21.31 -1.70 -6.34
N GLN A 123 20.67 -2.20 -7.40
CA GLN A 123 20.04 -3.54 -7.49
C GLN A 123 19.02 -3.88 -6.40
N THR A 124 18.67 -2.90 -5.56
CA THR A 124 17.76 -3.07 -4.40
C THR A 124 16.30 -2.79 -4.74
N PHE A 125 16.01 -2.34 -5.95
CA PHE A 125 14.66 -2.06 -6.40
C PHE A 125 14.47 -2.38 -7.88
N ASN A 126 13.19 -2.55 -8.25
CA ASN A 126 12.70 -2.50 -9.63
C ASN A 126 11.55 -1.48 -9.69
N TYR A 127 11.20 -1.04 -10.89
CA TYR A 127 10.06 -0.16 -11.08
C TYR A 127 9.25 -0.49 -12.33
N SER A 128 8.01 -0.07 -12.33
CA SER A 128 7.11 -0.09 -13.48
C SER A 128 6.41 1.26 -13.56
N LEU A 129 6.39 1.86 -14.74
CA LEU A 129 5.66 3.10 -15.02
C LEU A 129 4.31 2.75 -15.64
N TYR A 130 3.27 3.40 -15.18
CA TYR A 130 1.90 3.22 -15.65
C TYR A 130 1.30 4.56 -16.02
N PRO A 131 0.53 4.65 -17.12
CA PRO A 131 -0.26 5.84 -17.40
C PRO A 131 -1.39 6.00 -16.39
N ILE A 132 -1.88 7.23 -16.24
CA ILE A 132 -3.09 7.51 -15.45
C ILE A 132 -4.31 7.07 -16.23
N THR A 133 -5.03 6.07 -15.71
CA THR A 133 -6.19 5.50 -16.39
C THR A 133 -7.39 5.36 -15.45
N PHE A 134 -8.56 5.74 -15.93
CA PHE A 134 -9.83 5.57 -15.24
C PHE A 134 -10.77 4.70 -16.06
N PRO A 135 -11.78 4.04 -15.44
CA PRO A 135 -12.81 3.33 -16.19
C PRO A 135 -13.42 4.23 -17.24
N SER A 136 -13.60 3.73 -18.46
CA SER A 136 -14.11 4.48 -19.63
C SER A 136 -15.44 5.19 -19.34
N GLU A 137 -16.32 4.49 -18.60
CA GLU A 137 -17.52 5.09 -18.06
C GLU A 137 -17.14 6.08 -16.94
N ASN A 138 -17.48 7.35 -17.11
CA ASN A 138 -17.26 8.43 -16.14
C ASN A 138 -15.77 8.79 -15.86
N ALA A 139 -14.85 8.49 -16.77
CA ALA A 139 -13.43 8.84 -16.62
C ALA A 139 -13.22 10.32 -16.30
N ALA A 140 -13.99 11.22 -16.94
CA ALA A 140 -13.91 12.66 -16.71
C ALA A 140 -14.33 13.07 -15.27
N GLU A 141 -15.29 12.36 -14.67
CA GLU A 141 -15.71 12.62 -13.27
C GLU A 141 -14.61 12.21 -12.28
N TRP A 142 -14.00 11.05 -12.49
CA TRP A 142 -12.90 10.57 -11.67
C TRP A 142 -11.67 11.48 -11.77
N LYS A 143 -11.34 11.93 -12.98
CA LYS A 143 -10.21 12.83 -13.20
C LYS A 143 -10.39 14.20 -12.52
N LYS A 144 -11.64 14.65 -12.34
CA LYS A 144 -11.98 15.94 -11.73
C LYS A 144 -12.30 15.87 -10.24
N LEU A 145 -12.33 14.68 -9.64
CA LEU A 145 -12.89 14.47 -8.29
C LEU A 145 -12.19 15.34 -7.23
N PHE A 146 -10.90 15.37 -7.24
CA PHE A 146 -10.05 16.18 -6.34
C PHE A 146 -8.66 16.18 -6.96
N LYS A 147 -7.82 17.10 -6.81
CA LYS A 147 -6.49 17.18 -7.42
C LYS A 147 -6.29 16.20 -8.60
N PRO A 148 -5.72 16.59 -9.72
CA PRO A 148 -5.54 15.67 -10.84
C PRO A 148 -4.96 14.34 -10.36
N CYS A 149 -5.53 13.24 -10.81
CA CYS A 149 -5.04 11.88 -10.59
C CYS A 149 -5.16 11.27 -9.18
N ALA A 150 -5.47 12.01 -8.11
CA ALA A 150 -5.51 11.46 -6.75
C ALA A 150 -6.43 10.23 -6.64
N SER A 151 -7.57 10.25 -7.33
CA SER A 151 -8.54 9.14 -7.35
C SER A 151 -8.01 7.85 -8.01
N GLN A 152 -6.86 7.90 -8.71
CA GLN A 152 -6.23 6.71 -9.30
C GLN A 152 -5.99 5.62 -8.25
N ARG A 153 -5.68 5.98 -6.98
CA ARG A 153 -5.45 5.00 -5.90
C ARG A 153 -6.63 4.06 -5.68
N LEU A 154 -7.87 4.52 -5.89
CA LEU A 154 -9.06 3.70 -5.73
C LEU A 154 -9.11 2.53 -6.72
N PHE A 155 -8.45 2.66 -7.85
CA PHE A 155 -8.44 1.68 -8.94
C PHE A 155 -7.24 0.73 -8.90
N LEU A 156 -6.26 0.96 -8.03
CA LEU A 156 -5.08 0.08 -7.91
C LEU A 156 -5.43 -1.40 -7.70
N PRO A 157 -6.43 -1.76 -6.87
CA PRO A 157 -6.84 -3.15 -6.72
C PRO A 157 -7.35 -3.79 -8.02
N LEU A 158 -7.90 -2.98 -8.92
CA LEU A 158 -8.46 -3.43 -10.20
C LEU A 158 -7.42 -3.47 -11.32
N ILE A 159 -6.38 -2.64 -11.22
CA ILE A 159 -5.30 -2.53 -12.23
C ILE A 159 -4.19 -3.53 -11.93
N LEU A 160 -3.68 -3.56 -10.70
CA LEU A 160 -2.58 -4.43 -10.28
C LEU A 160 -3.09 -5.81 -9.83
N LYS A 161 -3.70 -6.56 -10.75
CA LYS A 161 -4.41 -7.82 -10.46
C LYS A 161 -3.51 -8.89 -9.85
N GLU A 162 -2.24 -8.92 -10.24
CA GLU A 162 -1.24 -9.92 -9.81
C GLU A 162 -0.53 -9.53 -8.49
N VAL A 163 -0.83 -8.34 -7.94
CA VAL A 163 -0.23 -7.87 -6.69
C VAL A 163 -1.15 -8.23 -5.52
N ASP A 164 -0.64 -9.01 -4.57
CA ASP A 164 -1.39 -9.45 -3.38
C ASP A 164 -1.43 -8.39 -2.29
N SER A 165 -0.33 -7.72 -2.07
CA SER A 165 -0.18 -6.69 -1.03
C SER A 165 0.54 -5.48 -1.59
N LEU A 166 0.13 -4.29 -1.16
CA LEU A 166 0.64 -3.02 -1.69
C LEU A 166 0.69 -1.97 -0.57
N LEU A 167 1.80 -1.24 -0.50
CA LEU A 167 1.87 0.00 0.25
C LEU A 167 1.67 1.17 -0.74
N TYR A 168 0.55 1.87 -0.61
CA TYR A 168 0.34 3.13 -1.31
C TYR A 168 0.82 4.30 -0.46
N VAL A 169 1.51 5.25 -1.08
CA VAL A 169 1.93 6.51 -0.45
C VAL A 169 1.69 7.69 -1.39
N ASP A 170 1.40 8.87 -0.81
CA ASP A 170 1.37 10.12 -1.54
C ASP A 170 2.79 10.58 -1.92
N THR A 171 2.92 11.51 -2.86
CA THR A 171 4.22 12.00 -3.36
C THR A 171 5.05 12.72 -2.31
N ASP A 172 4.37 13.33 -1.33
CA ASP A 172 4.96 14.12 -0.24
C ASP A 172 5.21 13.31 1.05
N ILE A 173 5.48 12.02 0.89
CA ILE A 173 5.87 11.12 1.98
C ILE A 173 7.39 10.98 2.04
N LEU A 174 7.95 10.90 3.27
CA LEU A 174 9.35 10.56 3.49
C LEU A 174 9.45 9.44 4.53
N PHE A 175 10.17 8.39 4.18
CA PHE A 175 10.47 7.30 5.10
C PHE A 175 11.67 7.69 5.97
N LEU A 176 11.54 7.57 7.29
CA LEU A 176 12.62 7.80 8.25
C LEU A 176 13.10 6.50 8.90
N ARG A 177 12.52 5.38 8.47
CA ARG A 177 12.87 4.02 8.86
C ARG A 177 12.55 3.03 7.72
N PRO A 178 12.98 1.74 7.82
CA PRO A 178 12.76 0.76 6.75
C PRO A 178 11.28 0.59 6.37
N VAL A 179 11.00 0.52 5.06
CA VAL A 179 9.66 0.14 4.55
C VAL A 179 9.25 -1.25 5.06
N ASP A 180 10.23 -2.10 5.36
CA ASP A 180 10.06 -3.43 5.97
C ASP A 180 9.17 -3.40 7.21
N ASP A 181 9.28 -2.35 8.00
CA ASP A 181 8.58 -2.25 9.29
C ASP A 181 7.08 -2.01 9.09
N ILE A 182 6.68 -1.07 8.22
CA ILE A 182 5.25 -0.88 7.90
C ILE A 182 4.72 -2.09 7.14
N TRP A 183 5.51 -2.68 6.23
CA TRP A 183 5.13 -3.89 5.50
C TRP A 183 4.84 -5.06 6.43
N SER A 184 5.59 -5.17 7.53
CA SER A 184 5.39 -6.22 8.53
C SER A 184 4.02 -6.18 9.21
N LEU A 185 3.36 -5.01 9.22
CA LEU A 185 2.02 -4.84 9.79
C LEU A 185 0.95 -5.67 9.05
N LEU A 186 1.19 -6.09 7.79
CA LEU A 186 0.31 -7.04 7.09
C LEU A 186 0.11 -8.34 7.87
N LYS A 187 1.13 -8.77 8.64
CA LYS A 187 1.05 -9.97 9.48
C LYS A 187 0.13 -9.79 10.70
N LYS A 188 -0.16 -8.54 11.08
CA LYS A 188 -1.07 -8.20 12.18
C LYS A 188 -2.53 -8.10 11.73
N PHE A 189 -2.80 -8.13 10.42
CA PHE A 189 -4.18 -8.10 9.93
C PHE A 189 -4.91 -9.38 10.33
N ASN A 190 -6.07 -9.21 10.94
CA ASN A 190 -7.00 -10.32 11.15
C ASN A 190 -7.65 -10.75 9.82
N SER A 191 -8.54 -11.74 9.86
CA SER A 191 -9.17 -12.31 8.65
C SER A 191 -10.09 -11.32 7.90
N THR A 192 -10.59 -10.28 8.54
CA THR A 192 -11.53 -9.32 7.96
C THR A 192 -10.86 -8.06 7.44
N GLN A 193 -9.68 -7.73 7.95
CA GLN A 193 -8.96 -6.50 7.59
C GLN A 193 -8.35 -6.60 6.20
N ILE A 194 -8.52 -5.54 5.43
CA ILE A 194 -8.08 -5.41 4.03
C ILE A 194 -7.11 -4.26 3.81
N ALA A 195 -7.13 -3.28 4.69
CA ALA A 195 -6.26 -2.10 4.60
C ALA A 195 -5.88 -1.59 5.99
N ALA A 196 -4.82 -0.78 6.04
CA ALA A 196 -4.42 -0.04 7.23
C ALA A 196 -4.13 1.42 6.90
N MET A 197 -4.58 2.33 7.75
CA MET A 197 -4.36 3.78 7.67
C MET A 197 -4.24 4.39 9.06
N ALA A 198 -3.65 5.59 9.16
CA ALA A 198 -3.65 6.37 10.40
C ALA A 198 -4.93 7.21 10.54
N PRO A 199 -5.32 7.61 11.75
CA PRO A 199 -6.37 8.60 11.95
C PRO A 199 -6.06 9.91 11.22
N GLU A 200 -7.11 10.63 10.78
CA GLU A 200 -6.91 11.97 10.20
C GLU A 200 -6.46 12.97 11.25
N HIS A 201 -6.87 12.82 12.47
CA HIS A 201 -6.43 13.64 13.59
C HIS A 201 -6.55 12.89 14.91
N GLU A 202 -5.66 13.15 15.86
CA GLU A 202 -5.72 12.54 17.19
C GLU A 202 -6.69 13.28 18.12
N GLU A 203 -6.90 14.59 17.90
CA GLU A 203 -7.79 15.43 18.69
C GLU A 203 -9.11 15.74 17.93
N PRO A 204 -10.25 15.13 18.32
CA PRO A 204 -11.52 15.32 17.62
C PRO A 204 -12.00 16.78 17.56
N ARG A 205 -11.69 17.61 18.58
CA ARG A 205 -12.16 19.01 18.65
C ARG A 205 -11.61 19.87 17.52
N ILE A 206 -10.44 19.53 16.98
CA ILE A 206 -9.79 20.26 15.88
C ILE A 206 -9.69 19.45 14.60
N GLY A 207 -10.09 18.17 14.62
CA GLY A 207 -10.13 17.28 13.46
C GLY A 207 -11.05 17.84 12.36
N TRP A 208 -10.58 17.76 11.12
CA TRP A 208 -11.33 18.30 9.96
C TRP A 208 -12.68 17.61 9.78
N TYR A 209 -12.72 16.27 9.85
CA TYR A 209 -13.97 15.51 9.67
C TYR A 209 -15.02 15.87 10.70
N ASN A 210 -14.62 16.05 11.94
CA ASN A 210 -15.56 16.42 13.04
C ASN A 210 -16.19 17.79 12.83
N ARG A 211 -15.47 18.72 12.20
CA ARG A 211 -15.90 20.11 12.06
C ARG A 211 -16.63 20.39 10.74
N PHE A 212 -16.28 19.69 9.68
CA PHE A 212 -16.67 20.11 8.33
C PHE A 212 -17.26 19.00 7.46
N ALA A 213 -17.04 17.71 7.77
CA ALA A 213 -17.55 16.63 6.92
C ALA A 213 -19.09 16.60 6.91
N ARG A 214 -19.65 16.45 5.71
CA ARG A 214 -21.10 16.33 5.49
C ARG A 214 -21.49 14.95 4.98
N HIS A 215 -20.64 13.97 5.26
CA HIS A 215 -20.78 12.55 4.90
C HIS A 215 -20.28 11.69 6.05
N PRO A 216 -20.65 10.41 6.12
CA PRO A 216 -20.10 9.48 7.11
C PRO A 216 -18.57 9.36 6.97
N TYR A 217 -17.87 9.16 8.09
CA TYR A 217 -16.42 8.92 8.11
C TYR A 217 -16.06 7.91 9.19
N TYR A 218 -14.91 7.27 9.03
CA TYR A 218 -14.44 6.20 9.92
C TYR A 218 -14.06 6.71 11.31
N GLY A 219 -14.48 5.98 12.35
CA GLY A 219 -14.03 6.20 13.73
C GLY A 219 -14.38 7.58 14.29
N LYS A 220 -13.50 8.13 15.11
CA LYS A 220 -13.73 9.42 15.79
C LYS A 220 -13.37 10.63 14.95
N THR A 221 -12.37 10.52 14.07
CA THR A 221 -11.75 11.65 13.35
C THR A 221 -11.58 11.41 11.86
N GLY A 222 -12.06 10.29 11.32
CA GLY A 222 -11.74 9.84 9.98
C GLY A 222 -10.33 9.24 9.90
N VAL A 223 -9.93 8.82 8.70
CA VAL A 223 -8.58 8.32 8.40
C VAL A 223 -7.95 9.09 7.26
N ASN A 224 -6.62 9.21 7.31
CA ASN A 224 -5.83 9.86 6.26
C ASN A 224 -5.25 8.80 5.31
N SER A 225 -5.47 9.00 4.02
CA SER A 225 -5.13 8.06 2.96
C SER A 225 -3.73 8.24 2.37
N GLY A 226 -2.94 9.21 2.84
CA GLY A 226 -1.60 9.47 2.32
C GLY A 226 -0.58 8.34 2.55
N VAL A 227 -0.87 7.47 3.51
CA VAL A 227 -0.17 6.19 3.72
C VAL A 227 -1.23 5.11 3.90
N MET A 228 -1.31 4.16 2.98
CA MET A 228 -2.30 3.08 2.99
C MET A 228 -1.65 1.74 2.68
N LEU A 229 -1.60 0.85 3.66
CA LEU A 229 -1.15 -0.52 3.47
C LEU A 229 -2.35 -1.40 3.11
N MET A 230 -2.29 -2.17 2.03
CA MET A 230 -3.42 -2.89 1.46
C MET A 230 -3.13 -4.38 1.27
N ASN A 231 -4.09 -5.22 1.62
CA ASN A 231 -4.19 -6.59 1.12
C ASN A 231 -5.14 -6.59 -0.10
N MET A 232 -4.55 -6.47 -1.27
CA MET A 232 -5.24 -6.29 -2.55
C MET A 232 -6.13 -7.49 -2.90
N THR A 233 -5.67 -8.70 -2.58
CA THR A 233 -6.43 -9.93 -2.83
C THR A 233 -7.72 -9.99 -2.01
N ARG A 234 -7.65 -9.65 -0.71
CA ARG A 234 -8.85 -9.56 0.13
C ARG A 234 -9.77 -8.43 -0.33
N MET A 235 -9.21 -7.29 -0.73
CA MET A 235 -9.93 -6.11 -1.18
C MET A 235 -10.77 -6.41 -2.44
N ARG A 236 -10.20 -7.15 -3.41
CA ARG A 236 -10.91 -7.58 -4.63
C ARG A 236 -12.05 -8.57 -4.35
N ARG A 237 -11.93 -9.39 -3.31
CA ARG A 237 -12.88 -10.50 -3.02
C ARG A 237 -13.96 -10.12 -2.02
N LYS A 238 -13.77 -9.02 -1.27
CA LYS A 238 -14.72 -8.61 -0.22
C LYS A 238 -15.94 -7.94 -0.82
N TYR A 239 -17.10 -8.28 -0.26
CA TYR A 239 -18.35 -7.61 -0.49
C TYR A 239 -18.60 -6.57 0.62
N PHE A 240 -18.78 -5.32 0.25
CA PHE A 240 -18.88 -4.17 1.13
C PHE A 240 -20.33 -3.81 1.42
N LYS A 241 -20.63 -3.57 2.70
CA LYS A 241 -21.87 -2.91 3.12
C LYS A 241 -21.84 -1.46 2.64
N ASN A 242 -23.00 -0.93 2.35
CA ASN A 242 -23.22 0.45 1.94
C ASN A 242 -24.61 0.91 2.38
N ASP A 243 -24.90 2.18 2.23
CA ASP A 243 -26.19 2.82 2.58
C ASP A 243 -27.06 3.16 1.36
N MET A 244 -26.73 2.60 0.19
CA MET A 244 -27.46 2.84 -1.06
C MET A 244 -28.38 1.66 -1.40
N THR A 245 -28.02 0.45 -0.99
CA THR A 245 -28.73 -0.79 -1.31
C THR A 245 -28.52 -1.81 -0.19
N THR A 246 -29.45 -2.75 -0.07
CA THR A 246 -29.35 -3.89 0.86
C THR A 246 -28.35 -4.93 0.39
N VAL A 247 -27.96 -4.89 -0.88
CA VAL A 247 -26.96 -5.79 -1.47
C VAL A 247 -25.57 -5.25 -1.20
N ARG A 248 -24.66 -6.13 -0.80
CA ARG A 248 -23.24 -5.79 -0.67
C ARG A 248 -22.59 -5.78 -2.05
N LEU A 249 -21.69 -4.82 -2.29
CA LEU A 249 -21.04 -4.61 -3.58
C LEU A 249 -19.55 -4.94 -3.50
N LEU A 250 -18.98 -5.41 -4.59
CA LEU A 250 -17.53 -5.54 -4.73
C LEU A 250 -16.87 -4.17 -4.83
N TRP A 251 -15.54 -4.12 -4.65
CA TRP A 251 -14.77 -2.87 -4.66
C TRP A 251 -15.01 -2.02 -5.91
N GLY A 252 -14.95 -2.62 -7.09
CA GLY A 252 -15.18 -1.90 -8.36
C GLY A 252 -16.60 -1.34 -8.51
N ASP A 253 -17.57 -2.06 -7.95
CA ASP A 253 -19.00 -1.75 -8.13
C ASP A 253 -19.50 -0.67 -7.15
N ILE A 254 -18.85 -0.55 -5.97
CA ILE A 254 -19.26 0.40 -4.94
C ILE A 254 -18.83 1.84 -5.22
N LEU A 255 -17.71 2.04 -5.92
CA LEU A 255 -17.07 3.35 -6.05
C LEU A 255 -17.95 4.39 -6.75
N MET A 256 -18.51 4.06 -7.92
CA MET A 256 -19.31 5.01 -8.69
C MET A 256 -20.66 5.36 -8.02
N PRO A 257 -21.42 4.41 -7.47
CA PRO A 257 -22.62 4.73 -6.69
C PRO A 257 -22.34 5.65 -5.51
N LEU A 258 -21.23 5.41 -4.76
CA LEU A 258 -20.82 6.29 -3.66
C LEU A 258 -20.49 7.70 -4.16
N LEU A 259 -19.70 7.80 -5.22
CA LEU A 259 -19.38 9.10 -5.80
C LEU A 259 -20.64 9.87 -6.20
N LYS A 260 -21.59 9.22 -6.90
CA LYS A 260 -22.87 9.86 -7.31
C LYS A 260 -23.68 10.34 -6.11
N LYS A 261 -23.76 9.50 -5.05
CA LYS A 261 -24.52 9.83 -3.85
C LYS A 261 -23.94 11.01 -3.08
N TYR A 262 -22.63 11.04 -2.90
CA TYR A 262 -21.95 12.00 -2.04
C TYR A 262 -21.25 13.14 -2.77
N LYS A 263 -21.42 13.25 -4.10
CA LYS A 263 -20.71 14.21 -4.98
C LYS A 263 -20.67 15.64 -4.46
N LEU A 264 -21.78 16.13 -3.88
CA LEU A 264 -21.88 17.49 -3.35
C LEU A 264 -21.27 17.67 -1.95
N ASN A 265 -20.92 16.59 -1.28
CA ASN A 265 -20.41 16.57 0.09
C ASN A 265 -18.93 16.19 0.17
N ILE A 266 -18.35 15.72 -0.93
CA ILE A 266 -16.94 15.34 -1.01
C ILE A 266 -16.07 16.60 -1.09
N THR A 267 -15.06 16.67 -0.24
CA THR A 267 -14.08 17.77 -0.19
C THR A 267 -12.67 17.25 -0.48
N TRP A 268 -12.29 16.10 0.09
CA TRP A 268 -10.96 15.49 -0.03
C TRP A 268 -10.95 14.30 -1.01
N GLY A 269 -11.93 14.26 -1.91
CA GLY A 269 -11.96 13.35 -3.04
C GLY A 269 -12.00 11.88 -2.64
N ASP A 270 -10.98 11.15 -3.03
CA ASP A 270 -10.84 9.73 -2.80
C ASP A 270 -10.67 9.37 -1.33
N GLN A 271 -10.06 10.22 -0.50
CA GLN A 271 -9.98 10.03 0.94
C GLN A 271 -11.38 10.00 1.59
N ASP A 272 -12.30 10.86 1.14
CA ASP A 272 -13.68 10.88 1.65
C ASP A 272 -14.41 9.59 1.28
N LEU A 273 -14.25 9.10 0.04
CA LEU A 273 -14.83 7.82 -0.38
C LEU A 273 -14.32 6.65 0.45
N LEU A 274 -13.02 6.61 0.73
CA LEU A 274 -12.43 5.60 1.63
C LEU A 274 -13.03 5.69 3.03
N ASN A 275 -13.17 6.89 3.58
CA ASN A 275 -13.78 7.11 4.89
C ASN A 275 -15.23 6.63 4.94
N ILE A 276 -16.03 6.86 3.90
CA ILE A 276 -17.40 6.38 3.80
C ILE A 276 -17.44 4.84 3.73
N ILE A 277 -16.59 4.22 2.91
CA ILE A 277 -16.51 2.76 2.79
C ILE A 277 -16.18 2.13 4.14
N PHE A 278 -15.17 2.63 4.83
CA PHE A 278 -14.75 2.08 6.13
C PHE A 278 -15.69 2.45 7.28
N PHE A 279 -16.45 3.53 7.18
CA PHE A 279 -17.55 3.79 8.11
C PHE A 279 -18.59 2.66 8.10
N HIS A 280 -18.98 2.18 6.92
CA HIS A 280 -19.93 1.08 6.77
C HIS A 280 -19.32 -0.30 6.98
N ASN A 281 -17.98 -0.41 6.96
CA ASN A 281 -17.22 -1.66 7.09
C ASN A 281 -16.06 -1.51 8.07
N PRO A 282 -16.31 -1.11 9.33
CA PRO A 282 -15.23 -0.75 10.26
C PRO A 282 -14.30 -1.93 10.60
N GLU A 283 -14.81 -3.15 10.55
CA GLU A 283 -14.02 -4.37 10.76
C GLU A 283 -12.95 -4.61 9.69
N SER A 284 -13.02 -3.88 8.57
CA SER A 284 -12.13 -4.06 7.41
C SER A 284 -10.85 -3.25 7.49
N LEU A 285 -10.75 -2.33 8.45
CA LEU A 285 -9.60 -1.45 8.59
C LEU A 285 -8.80 -1.78 9.84
N PHE A 286 -7.49 -1.89 9.68
CA PHE A 286 -6.50 -1.84 10.76
C PHE A 286 -6.06 -0.38 10.93
N VAL A 287 -6.08 0.14 12.15
CA VAL A 287 -5.60 1.51 12.42
C VAL A 287 -4.19 1.43 12.98
N PHE A 288 -3.23 2.05 12.33
CA PHE A 288 -1.88 2.18 12.87
C PHE A 288 -1.67 3.57 13.49
N PRO A 289 -0.73 3.72 14.44
CA PRO A 289 -0.50 4.97 15.14
C PRO A 289 -0.05 6.12 14.24
N CYS A 290 -0.26 7.35 14.69
CA CYS A 290 0.04 8.60 13.99
C CYS A 290 1.48 8.74 13.49
N GLN A 291 2.45 8.15 14.18
CA GLN A 291 3.87 8.16 13.77
C GLN A 291 4.13 7.54 12.39
N TRP A 292 3.20 6.70 11.89
CA TRP A 292 3.27 6.13 10.55
C TRP A 292 2.72 7.05 9.45
N ASN A 293 2.18 8.19 9.82
CA ASN A 293 1.68 9.21 8.89
C ASN A 293 1.68 10.57 9.59
N TYR A 294 2.87 11.00 10.07
CA TYR A 294 3.04 12.21 10.85
C TYR A 294 2.97 13.45 9.97
N ARG A 295 2.03 14.32 10.27
CA ARG A 295 1.70 15.53 9.50
C ARG A 295 1.93 16.80 10.31
N PRO A 296 2.01 17.99 9.68
CA PRO A 296 2.07 19.28 10.39
C PRO A 296 0.98 19.46 11.45
N ASP A 297 -0.22 18.91 11.20
CA ASP A 297 -1.34 18.98 12.15
C ASP A 297 -1.03 18.34 13.51
N HIS A 298 -0.05 17.43 13.59
CA HIS A 298 0.39 16.81 14.84
C HIS A 298 1.28 17.71 15.70
N CYS A 299 1.73 18.87 15.21
CA CYS A 299 2.61 19.78 15.97
C CYS A 299 2.24 21.25 15.89
N ILE A 300 1.53 21.73 14.86
CA ILE A 300 1.20 23.17 14.72
C ILE A 300 0.18 23.68 15.74
N TYR A 301 -0.61 22.81 16.32
CA TYR A 301 -1.61 23.12 17.37
C TYR A 301 -1.19 22.59 18.73
N GLY A 302 0.09 22.39 18.96
CA GLY A 302 0.66 21.65 20.08
C GLY A 302 0.82 20.17 19.72
N SER A 303 1.69 19.47 20.44
CA SER A 303 1.94 18.07 20.15
C SER A 303 0.77 17.19 20.53
N ASN A 304 0.29 16.35 19.61
CA ASN A 304 -0.85 15.47 19.81
C ASN A 304 -0.65 14.03 19.29
N CYS A 305 0.59 13.68 18.88
CA CYS A 305 0.98 12.33 18.52
C CYS A 305 1.97 11.79 19.55
N GLN A 306 1.45 11.20 20.64
CA GLN A 306 2.26 10.72 21.77
C GLN A 306 3.25 9.63 21.37
N GLU A 307 2.88 8.76 20.43
CA GLU A 307 3.75 7.71 19.93
C GLU A 307 4.98 8.29 19.20
N ALA A 308 4.82 9.40 18.47
CA ALA A 308 5.95 10.06 17.84
C ALA A 308 6.86 10.78 18.87
N GLU A 309 6.30 11.29 19.95
CA GLU A 309 7.10 11.84 21.05
C GLU A 309 7.95 10.75 21.72
N ALA A 310 7.34 9.60 21.98
CA ALA A 310 8.00 8.47 22.64
C ALA A 310 9.06 7.83 21.74
N GLU A 311 8.73 7.54 20.48
CA GLU A 311 9.58 6.72 19.60
C GLU A 311 10.19 7.48 18.41
N GLY A 312 9.70 8.68 18.09
CA GLY A 312 10.04 9.47 16.92
C GLY A 312 9.11 9.18 15.73
N ILE A 313 9.27 9.94 14.68
CA ILE A 313 8.47 9.86 13.46
C ILE A 313 8.97 8.71 12.60
N PHE A 314 8.07 7.83 12.13
CA PHE A 314 8.38 6.71 11.27
C PHE A 314 8.24 7.07 9.79
N ILE A 315 7.12 7.73 9.46
CA ILE A 315 6.85 8.26 8.12
C ILE A 315 6.40 9.72 8.28
N LEU A 316 7.11 10.63 7.62
CA LEU A 316 6.80 12.05 7.58
C LEU A 316 5.95 12.34 6.34
N HIS A 317 4.85 13.06 6.50
CA HIS A 317 3.94 13.44 5.43
C HIS A 317 3.88 14.96 5.30
N GLY A 318 4.37 15.48 4.18
CA GLY A 318 4.52 16.91 3.89
C GLY A 318 3.27 17.59 3.37
N ASN A 319 2.08 17.15 3.79
CA ASN A 319 0.84 17.76 3.36
C ASN A 319 0.84 19.28 3.62
N ARG A 320 -0.05 20.03 2.98
CA ARG A 320 -0.10 21.52 3.03
C ARG A 320 1.11 22.22 2.43
N GLY A 321 1.98 21.51 1.68
CA GLY A 321 3.12 22.10 1.00
C GLY A 321 4.31 22.48 1.90
N VAL A 322 4.38 21.96 3.13
CA VAL A 322 5.39 22.33 4.15
C VAL A 322 6.82 21.97 3.77
N TYR A 323 7.04 21.18 2.71
CA TYR A 323 8.39 20.96 2.18
C TYR A 323 8.92 22.11 1.35
N HIS A 324 8.02 23.00 0.89
CA HIS A 324 8.33 24.08 -0.07
C HIS A 324 8.05 25.48 0.48
N ASP A 325 7.55 25.60 1.71
CA ASP A 325 7.31 26.87 2.38
C ASP A 325 8.05 26.99 3.72
N ASP A 326 8.09 28.19 4.29
CA ASP A 326 8.79 28.48 5.54
C ASP A 326 7.90 28.39 6.78
N LYS A 327 6.64 27.90 6.64
CA LYS A 327 5.71 27.84 7.77
C LYS A 327 6.11 26.80 8.80
N GLN A 328 6.68 25.68 8.33
CA GLN A 328 7.15 24.59 9.19
C GLN A 328 8.56 24.15 8.75
N PRO A 329 9.59 24.93 9.05
CA PRO A 329 10.95 24.71 8.55
C PRO A 329 11.57 23.37 8.99
N ALA A 330 11.08 22.76 10.08
CA ALA A 330 11.53 21.42 10.48
C ALA A 330 11.19 20.34 9.42
N PHE A 331 10.01 20.41 8.80
CA PHE A 331 9.63 19.51 7.70
C PHE A 331 10.51 19.72 6.47
N ARG A 332 10.74 20.99 6.09
CA ARG A 332 11.59 21.34 4.98
C ARG A 332 13.04 20.87 5.19
N ALA A 333 13.58 21.02 6.39
CA ALA A 333 14.94 20.56 6.70
C ALA A 333 15.13 19.06 6.44
N ILE A 334 14.16 18.20 6.82
CA ILE A 334 14.20 16.78 6.53
C ILE A 334 14.12 16.52 5.02
N TYR A 335 13.19 17.20 4.34
CA TYR A 335 13.01 17.05 2.89
C TYR A 335 14.29 17.40 2.13
N GLU A 336 14.87 18.57 2.38
CA GLU A 336 16.11 19.04 1.73
C GLU A 336 17.30 18.12 2.03
N ALA A 337 17.41 17.64 3.25
CA ALA A 337 18.47 16.72 3.62
C ALA A 337 18.39 15.41 2.82
N LEU A 338 17.20 14.79 2.71
CA LEU A 338 17.01 13.55 1.95
C LEU A 338 17.08 13.79 0.43
N ARG A 339 16.59 14.93 -0.06
CA ARG A 339 16.68 15.32 -1.47
C ARG A 339 18.12 15.39 -1.92
N ASN A 340 18.98 16.04 -1.12
CA ASN A 340 20.39 16.30 -1.44
C ASN A 340 21.31 15.12 -1.10
N CYS A 341 20.85 14.15 -0.30
CA CYS A 341 21.62 12.97 0.05
C CYS A 341 21.90 12.11 -1.19
N SER A 342 23.13 11.68 -1.39
CA SER A 342 23.47 10.65 -2.39
C SER A 342 23.40 9.25 -1.76
N PHE A 343 23.37 8.20 -2.61
CA PHE A 343 23.35 6.82 -2.12
C PHE A 343 24.72 6.32 -1.62
N LYS A 344 25.77 7.15 -1.65
CA LYS A 344 27.09 6.80 -1.09
C LYS A 344 26.98 6.71 0.44
N ASP A 345 27.51 5.64 1.01
CA ASP A 345 27.43 5.39 2.46
C ASP A 345 27.96 6.55 3.31
N ASP A 346 29.09 7.15 2.91
CA ASP A 346 29.66 8.30 3.64
C ASP A 346 28.69 9.49 3.69
N ASN A 347 27.94 9.73 2.61
CA ASN A 347 26.97 10.82 2.57
C ASN A 347 25.74 10.53 3.44
N ILE A 348 25.28 9.29 3.47
CA ILE A 348 24.18 8.87 4.35
C ILE A 348 24.62 9.02 5.82
N ARG A 349 25.83 8.59 6.15
CA ARG A 349 26.39 8.68 7.50
C ARG A 349 26.58 10.14 7.95
N SER A 350 27.07 11.01 7.05
CA SER A 350 27.31 12.42 7.34
C SER A 350 26.03 13.27 7.37
N LEU A 351 24.87 12.73 7.00
CA LEU A 351 23.60 13.43 6.94
C LEU A 351 23.13 14.00 8.29
N LEU A 352 23.36 13.23 9.37
CA LEU A 352 22.74 13.51 10.68
C LEU A 352 23.19 14.82 11.30
N LYS A 353 24.51 15.07 11.36
CA LYS A 353 25.04 16.23 12.05
C LYS A 353 24.64 17.58 11.43
N PRO A 354 24.72 17.79 10.12
CA PRO A 354 24.21 19.00 9.48
C PRO A 354 22.69 19.15 9.65
N LEU A 355 21.95 18.06 9.50
CA LEU A 355 20.50 18.08 9.67
C LEU A 355 20.08 18.48 11.09
N GLU A 356 20.74 17.97 12.11
CA GLU A 356 20.45 18.33 13.50
C GLU A 356 20.68 19.83 13.73
N LEU A 357 21.75 20.41 13.17
CA LEU A 357 22.01 21.84 13.24
C LEU A 357 20.93 22.67 12.55
N GLU A 358 20.43 22.21 11.37
CA GLU A 358 19.34 22.89 10.68
C GLU A 358 18.04 22.80 11.48
N LEU A 359 17.73 21.64 12.07
CA LEU A 359 16.55 21.44 12.91
C LEU A 359 16.61 22.34 14.17
N GLN A 360 17.76 22.51 14.79
CA GLN A 360 17.94 23.40 15.94
C GLN A 360 17.59 24.86 15.61
N LYS A 361 17.80 25.31 14.39
CA LYS A 361 17.43 26.68 13.95
C LYS A 361 15.90 26.86 13.89
N THR A 362 15.12 25.79 13.89
CA THR A 362 13.66 25.82 13.73
C THR A 362 12.90 25.97 15.06
N VAL A 363 13.58 26.01 16.20
CA VAL A 363 12.97 25.99 17.56
C VAL A 363 12.03 27.17 17.86
N HIS A 364 12.03 28.19 17.03
CA HIS A 364 11.10 29.32 17.10
C HIS A 364 9.67 28.94 16.65
N THR A 365 9.50 27.80 15.94
CA THR A 365 8.21 27.27 15.48
C THR A 365 7.68 26.19 16.43
N TYR A 366 6.35 25.93 16.39
CA TYR A 366 5.76 24.88 17.21
C TYR A 366 6.36 23.50 16.91
N CYS A 367 6.45 23.11 15.64
CA CYS A 367 7.05 21.84 15.24
C CYS A 367 8.55 21.79 15.53
N GLY A 368 9.26 22.90 15.38
CA GLY A 368 10.70 23.00 15.69
C GLY A 368 11.03 22.86 17.17
N LYS A 369 10.13 23.25 18.09
CA LYS A 369 10.33 23.04 19.54
C LYS A 369 10.53 21.57 19.91
N ILE A 370 9.93 20.68 19.13
CA ILE A 370 10.03 19.23 19.32
C ILE A 370 10.92 18.56 18.26
N TYR A 371 11.88 19.28 17.68
CA TYR A 371 12.70 18.80 16.55
C TYR A 371 13.34 17.42 16.76
N LYS A 372 13.60 17.03 17.99
CA LYS A 372 14.22 15.73 18.32
C LYS A 372 13.42 14.53 17.79
N ILE A 373 12.10 14.63 17.70
CA ILE A 373 11.27 13.53 17.17
C ILE A 373 11.49 13.31 15.67
N PHE A 374 11.89 14.35 14.92
CA PHE A 374 12.16 14.29 13.49
C PHE A 374 13.45 13.53 13.18
N ILE A 375 14.46 13.60 14.07
CA ILE A 375 15.75 12.98 13.84
C ILE A 375 15.90 11.62 14.53
N LYS A 376 15.08 11.30 15.52
CA LYS A 376 15.22 10.11 16.37
C LYS A 376 15.25 8.79 15.57
N GLN A 377 14.26 8.57 14.69
CA GLN A 377 14.21 7.36 13.87
C GLN A 377 15.24 7.36 12.76
N LEU A 378 15.52 8.51 12.18
CA LEU A 378 16.54 8.67 11.16
C LEU A 378 17.92 8.26 11.70
N THR A 379 18.26 8.73 12.92
CA THR A 379 19.50 8.34 13.61
C THR A 379 19.59 6.84 13.81
N LYS A 380 18.49 6.23 14.32
CA LYS A 380 18.44 4.80 14.52
C LYS A 380 18.58 4.03 13.21
N SER A 381 17.85 4.40 12.18
CA SER A 381 17.85 3.70 10.89
C SER A 381 19.23 3.79 10.19
N ILE A 382 19.91 4.91 10.31
CA ILE A 382 21.27 5.07 9.81
C ILE A 382 22.23 4.19 10.62
N GLN A 383 22.16 4.19 11.94
CA GLN A 383 22.97 3.32 12.82
C GLN A 383 22.77 1.85 12.47
N ASP A 384 21.52 1.38 12.46
CA ASP A 384 21.16 0.01 12.13
C ASP A 384 21.66 -0.43 10.74
N ARG A 385 21.69 0.51 9.76
CA ARG A 385 22.24 0.24 8.43
C ARG A 385 23.75 -0.06 8.50
N TYR A 386 24.51 0.66 9.32
CA TYR A 386 25.96 0.47 9.42
C TYR A 386 26.33 -0.75 10.27
N ASP A 387 25.49 -1.13 11.21
CA ASP A 387 25.70 -2.31 12.04
C ASP A 387 25.42 -3.63 11.29
N ARG A 388 24.78 -3.57 10.12
CA ARG A 388 24.57 -4.76 9.26
C ARG A 388 25.85 -5.19 8.56
N PRO A 389 26.05 -6.51 8.35
CA PRO A 389 27.16 -7.01 7.57
C PRO A 389 27.12 -6.51 6.11
N PRO A 390 28.27 -6.31 5.42
CA PRO A 390 28.32 -5.71 4.09
C PRO A 390 27.48 -6.39 2.99
N LYS A 391 27.12 -7.67 3.16
CA LYS A 391 26.27 -8.41 2.21
C LYS A 391 24.77 -8.07 2.35
N GLU A 392 24.36 -7.36 3.38
CA GLU A 392 22.97 -7.01 3.68
C GLU A 392 22.72 -5.49 3.67
N ARG A 393 23.74 -4.72 3.22
CA ARG A 393 23.68 -3.25 3.09
C ARG A 393 23.20 -2.82 1.67
#